data_6d6c7a50996d724a411c88b9f6302d30
#
_entry.id   6d6c7a50996d724a411c88b9f6302d30
#
_cell.length_a   1.000
_cell.length_b   1.000
_cell.length_c   1.000
_cell.angle_alpha   90.00
_cell.angle_beta   90.00
_cell.angle_gamma   90.00
#
_symmetry.space_group_name_H-M   'P 1'
#
loop_
_entity.id
_entity.type
_entity.pdbx_description
1 polymer ?
#
loop_
_entity_poly.entity_id
_entity_poly.type
_entity_poly.pdbx_seq_one_letter_code
_entity_poly.pdbx_strand_id
1 'polypeptide(L)'
;MVAVELVGVPFDGYGRSGHQAVAAAALRGSGLGAALAAYEVTERDAMVLPTGSRERGTQTSLINEPALLAMTEEVGSRVTTAVTGGRFPLVYGADCSTLLGTIPALRADGPVSLLFVDGHEDTMPLDVSEDGEAANTELGLLLGLSGQLMQGPLSERLPALGRDELAVLGPRDRGWRQQFNVGSLRDSGVWMRDWQEVAAVPEDLARSAVDHLKQNARRWWLHVDLDVLDPEQFPAQGLPDVADEPHGLTWDQLTRALTAAVARGGCIGWSLAIYDPDQDPDRSDAQRIVRLVADIMTALPATAL
;
A
#
# COMPACT_ATOMS: atom_id res chain seq x y z
N MET A 1 -25.20 1.72 7.18
CA MET A 1 -23.91 1.97 7.88
C MET A 1 -22.89 1.12 7.18
N VAL A 2 -21.75 1.69 6.77
CA VAL A 2 -20.69 0.90 6.11
C VAL A 2 -20.11 -0.07 7.14
N ALA A 3 -20.01 -1.35 6.76
CA ALA A 3 -19.36 -2.36 7.58
C ALA A 3 -17.88 -2.42 7.22
N VAL A 4 -16.99 -2.33 8.19
CA VAL A 4 -15.54 -2.29 8.00
C VAL A 4 -14.92 -3.58 8.52
N GLU A 5 -14.00 -4.15 7.77
CA GLU A 5 -13.20 -5.29 8.22
C GLU A 5 -11.74 -4.87 8.36
N LEU A 6 -11.22 -4.93 9.58
CA LEU A 6 -9.82 -4.64 9.89
C LEU A 6 -8.96 -5.88 9.62
N VAL A 7 -8.00 -5.74 8.73
CA VAL A 7 -7.07 -6.80 8.33
C VAL A 7 -5.65 -6.38 8.72
N GLY A 8 -5.25 -6.69 9.94
CA GLY A 8 -3.90 -6.44 10.43
C GLY A 8 -2.91 -7.46 9.87
N VAL A 9 -1.80 -6.99 9.31
CA VAL A 9 -0.78 -7.82 8.65
C VAL A 9 0.55 -7.75 9.41
N PRO A 10 0.95 -8.83 10.12
CA PRO A 10 2.19 -8.87 10.88
C PRO A 10 3.37 -9.32 9.99
N PHE A 11 3.74 -8.51 9.01
CA PHE A 11 4.79 -8.82 8.04
C PHE A 11 5.84 -7.72 8.02
N ASP A 12 7.09 -8.08 7.79
CA ASP A 12 8.22 -7.20 7.54
C ASP A 12 9.00 -7.79 6.36
N GLY A 13 9.16 -7.04 5.28
CA GLY A 13 9.79 -7.51 4.05
C GLY A 13 11.20 -8.04 4.25
N TYR A 14 11.94 -7.46 5.20
CA TYR A 14 13.28 -7.93 5.57
C TYR A 14 13.31 -9.14 6.52
N GLY A 15 12.15 -9.68 6.90
CA GLY A 15 12.03 -10.85 7.77
C GLY A 15 12.42 -10.61 9.22
N ARG A 16 12.37 -9.37 9.70
CA ARG A 16 12.63 -8.99 11.09
C ARG A 16 11.40 -9.27 11.96
N SER A 17 11.61 -9.60 13.22
CA SER A 17 10.51 -9.90 14.17
C SER A 17 9.90 -8.67 14.84
N GLY A 18 10.56 -7.51 14.75
CA GLY A 18 10.10 -6.18 15.16
C GLY A 18 9.68 -5.34 13.97
N HIS A 19 9.85 -4.03 14.07
CA HIS A 19 9.65 -3.10 12.99
C HIS A 19 8.23 -3.20 12.39
N GLN A 20 8.10 -3.31 11.09
CA GLN A 20 6.79 -3.39 10.41
C GLN A 20 5.99 -4.66 10.79
N ALA A 21 6.65 -5.76 11.18
CA ALA A 21 5.93 -6.95 11.62
C ALA A 21 5.05 -6.74 12.87
N VAL A 22 5.34 -5.71 13.66
CA VAL A 22 4.54 -5.35 14.85
C VAL A 22 3.67 -4.10 14.63
N ALA A 23 3.69 -3.51 13.43
CA ALA A 23 2.93 -2.30 13.09
C ALA A 23 1.42 -2.47 13.32
N ALA A 24 0.85 -3.58 12.87
CA ALA A 24 -0.57 -3.84 13.03
C ALA A 24 -0.98 -3.89 14.52
N ALA A 25 -0.17 -4.53 15.37
CA ALA A 25 -0.41 -4.58 16.81
C ALA A 25 -0.27 -3.19 17.46
N ALA A 26 0.70 -2.39 17.03
CA ALA A 26 0.93 -1.04 17.54
C ALA A 26 -0.24 -0.10 17.18
N LEU A 27 -0.71 -0.11 15.93
CA LEU A 27 -1.86 0.69 15.48
C LEU A 27 -3.15 0.27 16.19
N ARG A 28 -3.37 -1.02 16.39
CA ARG A 28 -4.48 -1.54 17.19
C ARG A 28 -4.41 -1.03 18.62
N GLY A 29 -3.25 -1.13 19.26
CA GLY A 29 -3.00 -0.63 20.62
C GLY A 29 -3.15 0.89 20.74
N SER A 30 -2.93 1.63 19.64
CA SER A 30 -3.12 3.08 19.55
C SER A 30 -4.59 3.49 19.29
N GLY A 31 -5.52 2.53 19.24
CA GLY A 31 -6.95 2.80 19.22
C GLY A 31 -7.59 2.82 17.84
N LEU A 32 -7.00 2.18 16.81
CA LEU A 32 -7.54 2.17 15.43
C LEU A 32 -9.00 1.70 15.39
N GLY A 33 -9.33 0.59 16.05
CA GLY A 33 -10.72 0.10 16.10
C GLY A 33 -11.66 1.06 16.80
N ALA A 34 -11.23 1.72 17.87
CA ALA A 34 -12.02 2.70 18.59
C ALA A 34 -12.29 3.97 17.77
N ALA A 35 -11.32 4.41 16.97
CA ALA A 35 -11.47 5.56 16.07
C ALA A 35 -12.53 5.32 14.98
N LEU A 36 -12.84 4.08 14.68
CA LEU A 36 -13.85 3.66 13.71
C LEU A 36 -15.19 3.25 14.35
N ALA A 37 -15.44 3.61 15.60
CA ALA A 37 -16.66 3.22 16.34
C ALA A 37 -17.99 3.71 15.71
N ALA A 38 -17.93 4.64 14.74
CA ALA A 38 -19.10 5.06 13.95
C ALA A 38 -19.52 4.03 12.89
N TYR A 39 -18.70 2.99 12.66
CA TYR A 39 -18.90 1.91 11.69
C TYR A 39 -19.20 0.58 12.41
N GLU A 40 -19.73 -0.38 11.66
CA GLU A 40 -19.76 -1.77 12.12
C GLU A 40 -18.38 -2.41 11.88
N VAL A 41 -17.52 -2.38 12.88
CA VAL A 41 -16.15 -2.87 12.77
C VAL A 41 -16.09 -4.36 13.15
N THR A 42 -15.47 -5.15 12.26
CA THR A 42 -15.03 -6.52 12.57
C THR A 42 -13.52 -6.56 12.44
N GLU A 43 -12.86 -7.20 13.38
CA GLU A 43 -11.43 -7.50 13.31
C GLU A 43 -11.25 -9.01 13.32
N ARG A 44 -10.45 -9.51 12.38
CA ARG A 44 -10.12 -10.94 12.33
C ARG A 44 -8.93 -11.24 13.22
N ASP A 45 -8.81 -12.52 13.58
CA ASP A 45 -7.64 -13.02 14.29
C ASP A 45 -6.34 -12.66 13.54
N ALA A 46 -5.27 -12.48 14.31
CA ALA A 46 -3.96 -12.19 13.75
C ALA A 46 -3.52 -13.30 12.77
N MET A 47 -2.88 -12.89 11.68
CA MET A 47 -2.26 -13.85 10.76
C MET A 47 -1.09 -14.54 11.46
N VAL A 48 -0.90 -15.82 11.16
CA VAL A 48 0.28 -16.59 11.58
C VAL A 48 1.13 -16.83 10.34
N LEU A 49 2.24 -16.15 10.26
CA LEU A 49 3.17 -16.24 9.13
C LEU A 49 4.39 -17.09 9.50
N PRO A 50 5.03 -17.75 8.53
CA PRO A 50 6.33 -18.40 8.73
C PRO A 50 7.37 -17.45 9.30
N THR A 51 8.37 -17.99 9.98
CA THR A 51 9.51 -17.22 10.48
C THR A 51 10.23 -16.54 9.32
N GLY A 52 10.56 -15.26 9.49
CA GLY A 52 11.24 -14.47 8.48
C GLY A 52 12.64 -15.01 8.11
N SER A 53 13.04 -14.76 6.87
CA SER A 53 14.35 -15.10 6.32
C SER A 53 14.86 -13.98 5.42
N ARG A 54 16.15 -13.69 5.50
CA ARG A 54 16.83 -12.74 4.61
C ARG A 54 17.44 -13.40 3.36
N GLU A 55 17.31 -14.71 3.23
CA GLU A 55 17.76 -15.42 2.04
C GLU A 55 16.75 -15.23 0.91
N ARG A 56 17.28 -15.11 -0.32
CA ARG A 56 16.44 -15.06 -1.53
C ARG A 56 15.77 -16.40 -1.76
N GLY A 57 14.48 -16.35 -2.01
CA GLY A 57 13.69 -17.52 -2.34
C GLY A 57 14.02 -18.10 -3.70
N THR A 58 13.76 -19.38 -3.87
CA THR A 58 14.00 -20.09 -5.14
C THR A 58 12.85 -19.99 -6.14
N GLN A 59 11.66 -19.59 -5.67
CA GLN A 59 10.48 -19.40 -6.52
C GLN A 59 10.36 -17.96 -7.04
N THR A 60 10.65 -16.99 -6.16
CA THR A 60 10.39 -15.57 -6.46
C THR A 60 11.64 -14.73 -6.64
N SER A 61 12.82 -15.24 -6.24
CA SER A 61 14.05 -14.45 -6.14
C SER A 61 13.97 -13.29 -5.10
N LEU A 62 12.90 -13.21 -4.32
CA LEU A 62 12.69 -12.23 -3.27
C LEU A 62 13.12 -12.80 -1.92
N ILE A 63 13.55 -11.94 -1.01
CA ILE A 63 13.80 -12.32 0.38
C ILE A 63 12.50 -12.60 1.12
N ASN A 64 12.60 -13.27 2.26
CA ASN A 64 11.45 -13.62 3.11
C ASN A 64 10.35 -14.41 2.37
N GLU A 65 10.70 -15.15 1.31
CA GLU A 65 9.76 -15.81 0.41
C GLU A 65 8.68 -16.65 1.09
N PRO A 66 8.97 -17.52 2.09
CA PRO A 66 7.91 -18.31 2.72
C PRO A 66 6.85 -17.45 3.41
N ALA A 67 7.26 -16.40 4.12
CA ALA A 67 6.35 -15.48 4.79
C ALA A 67 5.62 -14.59 3.78
N LEU A 68 6.30 -14.12 2.72
CA LEU A 68 5.72 -13.33 1.64
C LEU A 68 4.59 -14.10 0.94
N LEU A 69 4.85 -15.34 0.54
CA LEU A 69 3.84 -16.17 -0.14
C LEU A 69 2.63 -16.46 0.76
N ALA A 70 2.87 -16.80 2.02
CA ALA A 70 1.79 -17.01 2.99
C ALA A 70 0.97 -15.73 3.24
N MET A 71 1.64 -14.59 3.38
CA MET A 71 1.02 -13.27 3.56
C MET A 71 0.15 -12.91 2.35
N THR A 72 0.67 -13.04 1.13
CA THR A 72 -0.08 -12.67 -0.08
C THR A 72 -1.32 -13.54 -0.27
N GLU A 73 -1.25 -14.83 0.06
CA GLU A 73 -2.41 -15.72 0.01
C GLU A 73 -3.48 -15.34 1.04
N GLU A 74 -3.07 -15.13 2.29
CA GLU A 74 -3.97 -14.82 3.39
C GLU A 74 -4.61 -13.42 3.22
N VAL A 75 -3.85 -12.41 2.83
CA VAL A 75 -4.38 -11.06 2.53
C VAL A 75 -5.39 -11.13 1.40
N GLY A 76 -5.04 -11.79 0.29
CA GLY A 76 -5.94 -11.93 -0.86
C GLY A 76 -7.26 -12.60 -0.47
N SER A 77 -7.20 -13.70 0.31
CA SER A 77 -8.37 -14.41 0.80
C SER A 77 -9.25 -13.53 1.71
N ARG A 78 -8.67 -12.82 2.67
CA ARG A 78 -9.40 -11.95 3.60
C ARG A 78 -10.05 -10.78 2.89
N VAL A 79 -9.31 -10.11 2.00
CA VAL A 79 -9.83 -8.98 1.23
C VAL A 79 -10.99 -9.39 0.34
N THR A 80 -10.85 -10.49 -0.41
CA THR A 80 -11.94 -11.01 -1.25
C THR A 80 -13.16 -11.39 -0.42
N THR A 81 -12.96 -12.07 0.72
CA THR A 81 -14.07 -12.43 1.62
C THR A 81 -14.78 -11.19 2.17
N ALA A 82 -14.04 -10.15 2.54
CA ALA A 82 -14.65 -8.92 3.03
C ALA A 82 -15.47 -8.22 1.95
N VAL A 83 -14.89 -8.03 0.76
CA VAL A 83 -15.56 -7.35 -0.37
C VAL A 83 -16.81 -8.12 -0.83
N THR A 84 -16.72 -9.44 -1.00
CA THR A 84 -17.88 -10.27 -1.38
C THR A 84 -18.95 -10.32 -0.30
N GLY A 85 -18.54 -10.16 0.96
CA GLY A 85 -19.46 -10.03 2.11
C GLY A 85 -20.06 -8.63 2.28
N GLY A 86 -19.82 -7.68 1.36
CA GLY A 86 -20.31 -6.31 1.45
C GLY A 86 -19.64 -5.50 2.57
N ARG A 87 -18.41 -5.83 2.93
CA ARG A 87 -17.61 -5.12 3.95
C ARG A 87 -16.46 -4.37 3.30
N PHE A 88 -16.10 -3.25 3.86
CA PHE A 88 -14.95 -2.45 3.42
C PHE A 88 -13.67 -2.92 4.14
N PRO A 89 -12.75 -3.63 3.47
CA PRO A 89 -11.50 -4.04 4.09
C PRO A 89 -10.55 -2.85 4.24
N LEU A 90 -9.99 -2.71 5.45
CA LEU A 90 -8.85 -1.88 5.76
C LEU A 90 -7.68 -2.81 6.11
N VAL A 91 -6.76 -2.98 5.18
CA VAL A 91 -5.49 -3.68 5.38
C VAL A 91 -4.48 -2.71 5.99
N TYR A 92 -3.81 -3.08 7.07
CA TYR A 92 -2.90 -2.17 7.76
C TYR A 92 -1.73 -2.91 8.41
N GLY A 93 -0.61 -2.24 8.50
CA GLY A 93 0.67 -2.83 8.86
C GLY A 93 1.38 -3.43 7.64
N ALA A 94 2.54 -4.01 7.83
CA ALA A 94 3.41 -4.49 6.76
C ALA A 94 3.91 -3.38 5.81
N ASP A 95 4.34 -3.79 4.64
CA ASP A 95 4.83 -2.96 3.54
C ASP A 95 3.92 -3.07 2.29
N CYS A 96 4.34 -2.45 1.20
CA CYS A 96 3.58 -2.38 -0.06
C CYS A 96 3.37 -3.73 -0.73
N SER A 97 4.15 -4.77 -0.39
CA SER A 97 4.02 -6.12 -0.93
C SER A 97 2.66 -6.78 -0.64
N THR A 98 1.85 -6.24 0.30
CA THR A 98 0.44 -6.61 0.49
C THR A 98 -0.40 -6.50 -0.78
N LEU A 99 -0.01 -5.62 -1.71
CA LEU A 99 -0.65 -5.46 -3.02
C LEU A 99 -0.53 -6.69 -3.90
N LEU A 100 0.55 -7.49 -3.76
CA LEU A 100 0.73 -8.74 -4.49
C LEU A 100 -0.32 -9.81 -4.14
N GLY A 101 -0.90 -9.72 -2.94
CA GLY A 101 -2.05 -10.53 -2.55
C GLY A 101 -3.38 -9.87 -2.93
N THR A 102 -3.51 -8.58 -2.65
CA THR A 102 -4.76 -7.82 -2.77
C THR A 102 -5.25 -7.69 -4.21
N ILE A 103 -4.42 -7.16 -5.10
CA ILE A 103 -4.85 -6.83 -6.46
C ILE A 103 -5.17 -8.07 -7.30
N PRO A 104 -4.32 -9.11 -7.36
CA PRO A 104 -4.65 -10.31 -8.11
C PRO A 104 -5.93 -11.00 -7.61
N ALA A 105 -6.15 -11.03 -6.28
CA ALA A 105 -7.32 -11.66 -5.69
C ALA A 105 -8.62 -10.90 -6.03
N LEU A 106 -8.62 -9.57 -5.93
CA LEU A 106 -9.77 -8.75 -6.30
C LEU A 106 -10.11 -8.82 -7.79
N ARG A 107 -9.10 -8.91 -8.64
CA ARG A 107 -9.29 -8.98 -10.10
C ARG A 107 -9.81 -10.32 -10.59
N ALA A 108 -9.70 -11.37 -9.79
CA ALA A 108 -10.36 -12.64 -10.09
C ALA A 108 -11.91 -12.50 -10.15
N ASP A 109 -12.49 -11.52 -9.43
CA ASP A 109 -13.92 -11.21 -9.40
C ASP A 109 -14.33 -10.06 -10.35
N GLY A 110 -13.41 -9.56 -11.19
CA GLY A 110 -13.69 -8.54 -12.18
C GLY A 110 -12.75 -7.34 -12.11
N PRO A 111 -12.96 -6.32 -12.97
CA PRO A 111 -12.05 -5.18 -13.08
C PRO A 111 -11.95 -4.37 -11.78
N VAL A 112 -10.72 -4.11 -11.35
CA VAL A 112 -10.38 -3.23 -10.22
C VAL A 112 -9.15 -2.42 -10.62
N SER A 113 -9.21 -1.10 -10.47
CA SER A 113 -8.10 -0.18 -10.67
C SER A 113 -7.39 0.12 -9.35
N LEU A 114 -6.17 0.66 -9.41
CA LEU A 114 -5.36 0.99 -8.25
C LEU A 114 -5.06 2.49 -8.21
N LEU A 115 -5.40 3.16 -7.11
CA LEU A 115 -4.82 4.43 -6.72
C LEU A 115 -3.65 4.14 -5.78
N PHE A 116 -2.44 4.38 -6.25
CA PHE A 116 -1.19 4.16 -5.54
C PHE A 116 -0.64 5.51 -5.08
N VAL A 117 -0.54 5.71 -3.76
CA VAL A 117 -0.06 6.94 -3.13
C VAL A 117 1.18 6.57 -2.34
N ASP A 118 2.34 7.05 -2.79
CA ASP A 118 3.63 6.51 -2.39
C ASP A 118 4.75 7.51 -2.69
N GLY A 119 5.82 7.51 -1.88
CA GLY A 119 7.03 8.27 -2.14
C GLY A 119 7.90 7.66 -3.25
N HIS A 120 7.62 6.44 -3.68
CA HIS A 120 8.38 5.68 -4.68
C HIS A 120 7.50 5.17 -5.82
N GLU A 121 8.12 4.68 -6.87
CA GLU A 121 7.41 4.04 -8.00
C GLU A 121 7.41 2.50 -7.90
N ASP A 122 8.14 1.91 -6.99
CA ASP A 122 8.25 0.47 -6.68
C ASP A 122 8.28 -0.44 -7.89
N THR A 123 9.16 -0.06 -8.82
CA THR A 123 9.36 -0.75 -10.09
C THR A 123 10.79 -1.24 -10.29
N MET A 124 11.55 -1.41 -9.20
CA MET A 124 12.91 -1.92 -9.29
C MET A 124 12.89 -3.31 -9.91
N PRO A 125 13.62 -3.55 -11.02
CA PRO A 125 13.74 -4.87 -11.60
C PRO A 125 14.38 -5.87 -10.63
N LEU A 126 13.93 -7.12 -10.65
CA LEU A 126 14.39 -8.16 -9.72
C LEU A 126 15.90 -8.44 -9.79
N ASP A 127 16.51 -8.24 -10.94
CA ASP A 127 17.95 -8.43 -11.19
C ASP A 127 18.79 -7.21 -10.77
N VAL A 128 18.17 -6.07 -10.53
CA VAL A 128 18.80 -4.83 -10.05
C VAL A 128 18.59 -4.63 -8.55
N SER A 129 17.49 -5.15 -7.99
CA SER A 129 17.21 -5.07 -6.57
C SER A 129 18.34 -5.70 -5.75
N GLU A 130 19.06 -4.87 -4.97
CA GLU A 130 20.26 -5.29 -4.24
C GLU A 130 19.92 -6.24 -3.09
N ASP A 131 18.86 -5.94 -2.35
CA ASP A 131 18.42 -6.71 -1.19
C ASP A 131 17.35 -7.76 -1.52
N GLY A 132 16.58 -7.57 -2.58
CA GLY A 132 15.51 -8.48 -2.99
C GLY A 132 14.23 -8.32 -2.21
N GLU A 133 14.00 -7.16 -1.62
CA GLU A 133 12.74 -6.85 -0.95
C GLU A 133 11.60 -6.72 -1.95
N ALA A 134 10.43 -7.24 -1.58
CA ALA A 134 9.25 -7.22 -2.44
C ALA A 134 8.65 -5.82 -2.59
N ALA A 135 8.73 -4.99 -1.54
CA ALA A 135 8.17 -3.64 -1.51
C ALA A 135 8.90 -2.63 -2.41
N ASN A 136 10.07 -2.98 -2.96
CA ASN A 136 10.76 -2.15 -3.96
C ASN A 136 10.35 -2.47 -5.41
N THR A 137 9.53 -3.51 -5.62
CA THR A 137 9.29 -4.07 -6.96
C THR A 137 7.85 -4.49 -7.21
N GLU A 138 6.98 -4.49 -6.20
CA GLU A 138 5.64 -5.06 -6.30
C GLU A 138 4.78 -4.37 -7.36
N LEU A 139 4.87 -3.04 -7.51
CA LEU A 139 4.12 -2.36 -8.56
C LEU A 139 4.65 -2.71 -9.96
N GLY A 140 5.97 -2.86 -10.09
CA GLY A 140 6.58 -3.37 -11.31
C GLY A 140 6.16 -4.81 -11.64
N LEU A 141 6.02 -5.67 -10.65
CA LEU A 141 5.51 -7.04 -10.81
C LEU A 141 4.03 -7.04 -11.21
N LEU A 142 3.20 -6.22 -10.58
CA LEU A 142 1.78 -6.06 -10.92
C LEU A 142 1.57 -5.62 -12.37
N LEU A 143 2.46 -4.77 -12.89
CA LEU A 143 2.45 -4.26 -14.27
C LEU A 143 3.22 -5.15 -15.26
N GLY A 144 3.96 -6.14 -14.79
CA GLY A 144 4.85 -6.97 -15.64
C GLY A 144 6.11 -6.26 -16.12
N LEU A 145 6.61 -5.27 -15.36
CA LEU A 145 7.80 -4.46 -15.72
C LEU A 145 9.07 -4.89 -14.97
N SER A 146 8.97 -5.43 -13.76
CA SER A 146 10.11 -5.74 -12.88
C SER A 146 10.71 -7.13 -13.08
N GLY A 147 10.53 -7.72 -14.27
CA GLY A 147 10.95 -9.09 -14.57
C GLY A 147 9.88 -10.12 -14.17
N GLN A 148 10.21 -11.38 -14.44
CA GLN A 148 9.30 -12.49 -14.15
C GLN A 148 9.76 -13.22 -12.88
N LEU A 149 8.81 -13.57 -12.04
CA LEU A 149 9.03 -14.56 -10.97
C LEU A 149 9.34 -15.91 -11.60
N MET A 150 10.22 -16.70 -10.99
CA MET A 150 10.69 -17.95 -11.59
C MET A 150 9.56 -18.97 -11.72
N GLN A 151 8.73 -19.14 -10.69
CA GLN A 151 7.63 -20.11 -10.68
C GLN A 151 6.69 -19.92 -9.48
N GLY A 152 5.63 -20.70 -9.41
CA GLY A 152 4.73 -20.81 -8.27
C GLY A 152 3.47 -19.96 -8.36
N PRO A 153 2.57 -20.09 -7.36
CA PRO A 153 1.24 -19.51 -7.42
C PRO A 153 1.20 -17.99 -7.56
N LEU A 154 2.20 -17.27 -7.02
CA LEU A 154 2.30 -15.82 -7.18
C LEU A 154 2.61 -15.46 -8.64
N SER A 155 3.56 -16.16 -9.27
CA SER A 155 3.90 -15.96 -10.69
C SER A 155 2.71 -16.16 -11.63
N GLU A 156 1.85 -17.14 -11.33
CA GLU A 156 0.67 -17.46 -12.15
C GLU A 156 -0.42 -16.37 -12.12
N ARG A 157 -0.38 -15.48 -11.13
CA ARG A 157 -1.34 -14.39 -10.94
C ARG A 157 -0.84 -13.05 -11.47
N LEU A 158 0.40 -12.99 -11.96
CA LEU A 158 1.02 -11.74 -12.42
C LEU A 158 1.36 -11.81 -13.92
N PRO A 159 1.31 -10.68 -14.66
CA PRO A 159 0.87 -9.35 -14.21
C PRO A 159 -0.63 -9.27 -13.93
N ALA A 160 -1.04 -8.32 -13.08
CA ALA A 160 -2.43 -8.17 -12.65
C ALA A 160 -3.02 -6.77 -12.91
N LEU A 161 -2.25 -5.82 -13.42
CA LEU A 161 -2.72 -4.46 -13.75
C LEU A 161 -2.31 -4.04 -15.16
N GLY A 162 -3.21 -3.33 -15.84
CA GLY A 162 -2.87 -2.52 -17.00
C GLY A 162 -2.41 -1.11 -16.57
N ARG A 163 -1.63 -0.45 -17.43
CA ARG A 163 -1.10 0.90 -17.16
C ARG A 163 -2.20 1.96 -16.99
N ASP A 164 -3.28 1.79 -17.70
CA ASP A 164 -4.48 2.65 -17.66
C ASP A 164 -5.39 2.35 -16.46
N GLU A 165 -5.15 1.27 -15.75
CA GLU A 165 -5.85 0.89 -14.52
C GLU A 165 -5.12 1.36 -13.25
N LEU A 166 -4.02 2.11 -13.43
CA LEU A 166 -3.17 2.63 -12.37
C LEU A 166 -3.11 4.15 -12.41
N ALA A 167 -3.23 4.78 -11.25
CA ALA A 167 -2.88 6.17 -11.03
C ALA A 167 -1.92 6.27 -9.85
N VAL A 168 -0.84 7.03 -10.00
CA VAL A 168 0.23 7.19 -9.01
C VAL A 168 0.32 8.63 -8.55
N LEU A 169 0.36 8.84 -7.24
CA LEU A 169 0.50 10.14 -6.60
C LEU A 169 1.63 10.12 -5.59
N GLY A 170 2.54 11.07 -5.69
CA GLY A 170 3.50 11.35 -4.63
C GLY A 170 4.96 11.00 -4.88
N PRO A 171 5.37 10.23 -5.93
CA PRO A 171 6.74 9.79 -6.04
C PRO A 171 7.75 10.93 -5.95
N ARG A 172 8.83 10.67 -5.20
CA ARG A 172 9.96 11.58 -4.96
C ARG A 172 11.31 10.92 -5.24
N ASP A 173 11.33 9.65 -5.59
CA ASP A 173 12.47 8.75 -5.79
C ASP A 173 13.22 8.93 -7.11
N ARG A 174 12.98 10.00 -7.86
CA ARG A 174 13.57 10.24 -9.19
C ARG A 174 15.10 10.18 -9.17
N GLY A 175 15.75 10.76 -8.15
CA GLY A 175 17.20 10.76 -8.02
C GLY A 175 17.76 9.35 -7.84
N TRP A 176 17.13 8.59 -6.97
CA TRP A 176 17.49 7.21 -6.67
C TRP A 176 17.32 6.31 -7.91
N ARG A 177 16.19 6.38 -8.62
CA ARG A 177 15.96 5.61 -9.85
C ARG A 177 16.97 5.93 -10.95
N GLN A 178 17.37 7.18 -11.10
CA GLN A 178 18.41 7.58 -12.04
C GLN A 178 19.78 6.94 -11.73
N GLN A 179 20.12 6.79 -10.45
CA GLN A 179 21.34 6.12 -10.00
C GLN A 179 21.39 4.66 -10.47
N PHE A 180 20.26 3.97 -10.47
CA PHE A 180 20.14 2.57 -10.92
C PHE A 180 19.73 2.43 -12.39
N ASN A 181 19.62 3.53 -13.12
CA ASN A 181 19.16 3.53 -14.53
C ASN A 181 17.79 2.88 -14.72
N VAL A 182 16.89 3.06 -13.75
CA VAL A 182 15.50 2.58 -13.82
C VAL A 182 14.60 3.66 -14.40
N GLY A 183 13.79 3.31 -15.40
CA GLY A 183 12.83 4.22 -16.04
C GLY A 183 11.68 4.64 -15.12
N SER A 184 10.93 5.67 -15.53
CA SER A 184 9.76 6.13 -14.81
C SER A 184 8.47 5.54 -15.36
N LEU A 185 7.51 5.28 -14.50
CA LEU A 185 6.13 4.95 -14.88
C LEU A 185 5.49 6.05 -15.74
N ARG A 186 5.83 7.32 -15.47
CA ARG A 186 5.38 8.46 -16.27
C ARG A 186 5.78 8.31 -17.74
N ASP A 187 7.01 7.87 -18.00
CA ASP A 187 7.53 7.67 -19.36
C ASP A 187 6.90 6.45 -20.05
N SER A 188 6.35 5.53 -19.25
CA SER A 188 5.63 4.35 -19.75
C SER A 188 4.14 4.59 -20.02
N GLY A 189 3.66 5.82 -19.81
CA GLY A 189 2.27 6.22 -20.06
C GLY A 189 1.31 6.00 -18.89
N VAL A 190 1.80 5.67 -17.71
CA VAL A 190 0.98 5.63 -16.48
C VAL A 190 0.58 7.04 -16.07
N TRP A 191 -0.66 7.22 -15.65
CA TRP A 191 -1.10 8.49 -15.06
C TRP A 191 -0.41 8.69 -13.71
N MET A 192 0.50 9.66 -13.64
CA MET A 192 1.34 9.88 -12.47
C MET A 192 1.54 11.36 -12.20
N ARG A 193 1.56 11.75 -10.91
CA ARG A 193 1.93 13.08 -10.43
C ARG A 193 2.91 12.94 -9.27
N ASP A 194 4.04 13.65 -9.36
CA ASP A 194 5.02 13.66 -8.29
C ASP A 194 4.55 14.45 -7.06
N TRP A 195 5.30 14.34 -5.95
CA TRP A 195 4.93 14.97 -4.69
C TRP A 195 4.78 16.48 -4.80
N GLN A 196 5.56 17.19 -5.65
CA GLN A 196 5.49 18.65 -5.80
C GLN A 196 4.19 19.05 -6.50
N GLU A 197 3.80 18.32 -7.52
CA GLU A 197 2.52 18.51 -8.21
C GLU A 197 1.36 18.28 -7.23
N VAL A 198 1.42 17.19 -6.46
CA VAL A 198 0.38 16.85 -5.48
C VAL A 198 0.32 17.88 -4.35
N ALA A 199 1.47 18.30 -3.80
CA ALA A 199 1.53 19.28 -2.73
C ALA A 199 0.89 20.62 -3.11
N ALA A 200 0.96 21.00 -4.38
CA ALA A 200 0.40 22.27 -4.88
C ALA A 200 -1.14 22.26 -4.92
N VAL A 201 -1.76 21.16 -5.34
CA VAL A 201 -3.23 21.06 -5.53
C VAL A 201 -3.74 19.65 -5.17
N PRO A 202 -3.60 19.22 -3.90
CA PRO A 202 -3.79 17.82 -3.51
C PRO A 202 -5.18 17.28 -3.84
N GLU A 203 -6.25 18.03 -3.57
CA GLU A 203 -7.62 17.56 -3.81
C GLU A 203 -7.95 17.44 -5.30
N ASP A 204 -7.45 18.36 -6.11
CA ASP A 204 -7.78 18.39 -7.54
C ASP A 204 -7.08 17.24 -8.27
N LEU A 205 -5.82 16.97 -7.92
CA LEU A 205 -5.09 15.84 -8.49
C LEU A 205 -5.64 14.50 -8.01
N ALA A 206 -6.01 14.38 -6.74
CA ALA A 206 -6.64 13.17 -6.22
C ALA A 206 -7.99 12.88 -6.91
N ARG A 207 -8.83 13.90 -7.13
CA ARG A 207 -10.07 13.74 -7.92
C ARG A 207 -9.78 13.33 -9.35
N SER A 208 -8.78 13.96 -9.99
CA SER A 208 -8.39 13.64 -11.37
C SER A 208 -7.85 12.22 -11.50
N ALA A 209 -7.10 11.73 -10.52
CA ALA A 209 -6.62 10.36 -10.45
C ALA A 209 -7.80 9.38 -10.44
N VAL A 210 -8.77 9.59 -9.54
CA VAL A 210 -9.96 8.73 -9.47
C VAL A 210 -10.80 8.81 -10.74
N ASP A 211 -10.93 9.98 -11.34
CA ASP A 211 -11.69 10.15 -12.61
C ASP A 211 -10.98 9.40 -13.76
N HIS A 212 -9.64 9.37 -13.77
CA HIS A 212 -8.88 8.54 -14.71
C HIS A 212 -9.15 7.04 -14.47
N LEU A 213 -9.03 6.54 -13.25
CA LEU A 213 -9.27 5.13 -12.93
C LEU A 213 -10.67 4.67 -13.32
N LYS A 214 -11.68 5.51 -13.08
CA LYS A 214 -13.08 5.21 -13.39
C LYS A 214 -13.41 5.09 -14.88
N GLN A 215 -12.50 5.48 -15.76
CA GLN A 215 -12.65 5.24 -17.21
C GLN A 215 -12.50 3.75 -17.53
N ASN A 216 -11.74 2.99 -16.73
CA ASN A 216 -11.43 1.59 -16.96
C ASN A 216 -12.18 0.65 -16.02
N ALA A 217 -12.31 1.02 -14.73
CA ALA A 217 -13.08 0.24 -13.76
C ALA A 217 -13.86 1.15 -12.81
N ARG A 218 -15.12 0.77 -12.50
CA ARG A 218 -15.91 1.50 -11.51
C ARG A 218 -15.40 1.31 -10.09
N ARG A 219 -14.78 0.17 -9.81
CA ARG A 219 -14.20 -0.20 -8.52
C ARG A 219 -12.71 0.08 -8.54
N TRP A 220 -12.18 0.63 -7.46
CA TRP A 220 -10.77 0.87 -7.31
C TRP A 220 -10.34 0.64 -5.87
N TRP A 221 -9.09 0.22 -5.71
CA TRP A 221 -8.42 0.03 -4.44
C TRP A 221 -7.56 1.25 -4.14
N LEU A 222 -7.54 1.70 -2.88
CA LEU A 222 -6.60 2.70 -2.40
C LEU A 222 -5.41 2.00 -1.77
N HIS A 223 -4.20 2.32 -2.18
CA HIS A 223 -2.98 2.01 -1.45
C HIS A 223 -2.31 3.28 -1.01
N VAL A 224 -1.87 3.32 0.25
CA VAL A 224 -1.11 4.43 0.82
C VAL A 224 0.13 3.87 1.49
N ASP A 225 1.28 4.14 0.89
CA ASP A 225 2.53 4.10 1.60
C ASP A 225 2.73 5.42 2.32
N LEU A 226 3.02 5.35 3.62
CA LEU A 226 3.20 6.55 4.44
C LEU A 226 4.54 7.24 4.18
N ASP A 227 5.45 6.64 3.44
CA ASP A 227 6.70 7.29 3.04
C ASP A 227 6.51 8.34 1.94
N VAL A 228 5.29 8.48 1.39
CA VAL A 228 4.88 9.67 0.65
C VAL A 228 4.99 10.96 1.48
N LEU A 229 4.97 10.82 2.80
CA LEU A 229 5.16 11.93 3.73
C LEU A 229 6.64 12.33 3.80
N ASP A 230 6.86 13.62 4.06
CA ASP A 230 8.18 14.15 4.36
C ASP A 230 8.78 13.41 5.58
N PRO A 231 10.00 12.83 5.49
CA PRO A 231 10.64 12.14 6.60
C PRO A 231 10.82 13.01 7.85
N GLU A 232 10.90 14.34 7.71
CA GLU A 232 10.93 15.24 8.86
C GLU A 232 9.59 15.29 9.61
N GLN A 233 8.48 14.96 8.94
CA GLN A 233 7.14 14.94 9.54
C GLN A 233 6.69 13.55 9.96
N PHE A 234 7.24 12.51 9.33
CA PHE A 234 6.95 11.11 9.63
C PHE A 234 8.25 10.31 9.66
N PRO A 235 9.01 10.36 10.76
CA PRO A 235 10.27 9.63 10.90
C PRO A 235 10.10 8.11 11.08
N ALA A 236 8.89 7.63 11.38
CA ALA A 236 8.61 6.21 11.58
C ALA A 236 8.43 5.43 10.26
N GLN A 237 9.26 5.74 9.27
CA GLN A 237 9.29 5.12 7.95
C GLN A 237 10.68 4.60 7.60
N GLY A 238 10.78 3.86 6.50
CA GLY A 238 12.05 3.43 5.92
C GLY A 238 12.84 2.46 6.79
N LEU A 239 14.13 2.37 6.52
CA LEU A 239 15.06 1.56 7.28
C LEU A 239 15.76 2.42 8.35
N PRO A 240 15.90 1.92 9.59
CA PRO A 240 16.68 2.60 10.60
C PRO A 240 18.11 2.88 10.09
N ASP A 241 18.63 4.07 10.39
CA ASP A 241 19.98 4.51 10.02
C ASP A 241 20.25 4.67 8.51
N VAL A 242 19.25 4.52 7.66
CA VAL A 242 19.33 4.85 6.23
C VAL A 242 18.62 6.18 5.97
N ALA A 243 19.36 7.13 5.39
CA ALA A 243 18.76 8.40 5.00
C ALA A 243 17.79 8.19 3.84
N ASP A 244 16.56 8.60 4.04
CA ASP A 244 15.56 8.64 2.99
C ASP A 244 15.69 9.90 2.12
N GLU A 245 15.09 9.92 0.93
CA GLU A 245 15.07 11.12 0.09
C GLU A 245 14.31 12.24 0.81
N PRO A 246 14.87 13.47 0.82
CA PRO A 246 14.26 14.59 1.52
C PRO A 246 12.98 15.05 0.84
N HIS A 247 12.14 15.71 1.63
CA HIS A 247 10.83 16.25 1.24
C HIS A 247 9.78 15.15 0.99
N GLY A 248 8.55 15.60 0.84
CA GLY A 248 7.38 14.77 0.65
C GLY A 248 6.12 15.58 0.96
N LEU A 249 4.99 14.90 1.09
CA LEU A 249 3.74 15.55 1.48
C LEU A 249 3.72 15.83 2.99
N THR A 250 3.00 16.87 3.38
CA THR A 250 2.60 17.05 4.77
C THR A 250 1.39 16.17 5.11
N TRP A 251 1.16 15.91 6.40
CA TRP A 251 -0.04 15.21 6.87
C TRP A 251 -1.35 15.86 6.38
N ASP A 252 -1.41 17.21 6.36
CA ASP A 252 -2.57 17.95 5.86
C ASP A 252 -2.79 17.72 4.37
N GLN A 253 -1.73 17.81 3.55
CA GLN A 253 -1.81 17.57 2.10
C GLN A 253 -2.26 16.14 1.80
N LEU A 254 -1.69 15.15 2.49
CA LEU A 254 -2.08 13.75 2.34
C LEU A 254 -3.55 13.55 2.74
N THR A 255 -3.97 14.06 3.91
CA THR A 255 -5.36 13.94 4.38
C THR A 255 -6.34 14.55 3.38
N ARG A 256 -6.05 15.74 2.85
CA ARG A 256 -6.87 16.42 1.85
C ARG A 256 -6.97 15.65 0.54
N ALA A 257 -5.84 15.13 0.05
CA ALA A 257 -5.81 14.32 -1.16
C ALA A 257 -6.66 13.06 -1.00
N LEU A 258 -6.42 12.28 0.05
CA LEU A 258 -7.11 11.00 0.26
C LEU A 258 -8.61 11.19 0.54
N THR A 259 -8.98 12.20 1.33
CA THR A 259 -10.39 12.56 1.57
C THR A 259 -11.09 12.91 0.25
N ALA A 260 -10.46 13.72 -0.60
CA ALA A 260 -11.00 14.10 -1.90
C ALA A 260 -11.14 12.91 -2.86
N ALA A 261 -10.18 11.97 -2.82
CA ALA A 261 -10.23 10.75 -3.61
C ALA A 261 -11.40 9.85 -3.21
N VAL A 262 -11.52 9.49 -1.92
CA VAL A 262 -12.55 8.54 -1.47
C VAL A 262 -13.96 9.11 -1.59
N ALA A 263 -14.12 10.43 -1.44
CA ALA A 263 -15.39 11.13 -1.66
C ALA A 263 -15.94 10.99 -3.10
N ARG A 264 -15.07 10.66 -4.08
CA ARG A 264 -15.50 10.38 -5.47
C ARG A 264 -16.27 9.06 -5.60
N GLY A 265 -16.24 8.20 -4.57
CA GLY A 265 -16.89 6.89 -4.55
C GLY A 265 -16.20 5.87 -5.46
N GLY A 266 -16.59 4.61 -5.31
CA GLY A 266 -16.01 3.48 -6.04
C GLY A 266 -14.79 2.87 -5.37
N CYS A 267 -14.28 3.44 -4.26
CA CYS A 267 -13.27 2.83 -3.42
C CYS A 267 -13.87 1.62 -2.71
N ILE A 268 -13.28 0.44 -2.90
CA ILE A 268 -13.80 -0.83 -2.34
C ILE A 268 -12.98 -1.35 -1.17
N GLY A 269 -11.89 -0.70 -0.83
CA GLY A 269 -11.02 -1.04 0.27
C GLY A 269 -9.73 -0.22 0.23
N TRP A 270 -8.95 -0.35 1.28
CA TRP A 270 -7.74 0.45 1.49
C TRP A 270 -6.64 -0.38 2.14
N SER A 271 -5.39 -0.20 1.68
CA SER A 271 -4.18 -0.67 2.36
C SER A 271 -3.29 0.50 2.79
N LEU A 272 -2.75 0.40 4.00
CA LEU A 272 -1.87 1.37 4.64
C LEU A 272 -0.57 0.68 5.07
N ALA A 273 0.56 1.15 4.57
CA ALA A 273 1.87 0.50 4.68
C ALA A 273 2.94 1.39 5.34
N ILE A 274 4.10 0.78 5.64
CA ILE A 274 5.35 1.43 6.04
C ILE A 274 5.29 2.19 7.37
N TYR A 275 4.61 1.70 8.35
CA TYR A 275 4.79 2.20 9.71
C TYR A 275 5.73 1.29 10.50
N ASP A 276 6.83 1.86 10.99
CA ASP A 276 7.79 1.17 11.87
C ASP A 276 7.65 1.64 13.33
N PRO A 277 6.98 0.87 14.19
CA PRO A 277 6.78 1.27 15.58
C PRO A 277 8.05 1.29 16.43
N ASP A 278 9.16 0.68 15.98
CA ASP A 278 10.42 0.75 16.69
C ASP A 278 11.09 2.13 16.52
N GLN A 279 10.69 2.89 15.48
CA GLN A 279 11.08 4.27 15.25
C GLN A 279 10.10 5.30 15.85
N ASP A 280 9.01 4.86 16.48
CA ASP A 280 7.96 5.68 17.13
C ASP A 280 7.75 5.25 18.60
N PRO A 281 8.73 5.49 19.50
CA PRO A 281 8.69 4.96 20.86
C PRO A 281 7.56 5.53 21.71
N ASP A 282 7.09 6.74 21.46
CA ASP A 282 6.00 7.40 22.16
C ASP A 282 4.63 7.22 21.50
N ARG A 283 4.58 6.53 20.35
CA ARG A 283 3.37 6.26 19.55
C ARG A 283 2.67 7.53 19.04
N SER A 284 3.41 8.63 18.91
CA SER A 284 2.84 9.88 18.38
C SER A 284 2.46 9.75 16.90
N ASP A 285 3.26 9.05 16.09
CA ASP A 285 2.96 8.80 14.70
C ASP A 285 1.85 7.77 14.54
N ALA A 286 1.80 6.72 15.37
CA ALA A 286 0.65 5.81 15.40
C ALA A 286 -0.67 6.56 15.64
N GLN A 287 -0.68 7.53 16.54
CA GLN A 287 -1.86 8.35 16.81
C GLN A 287 -2.23 9.27 15.63
N ARG A 288 -1.24 9.77 14.88
CA ARG A 288 -1.49 10.54 13.65
C ARG A 288 -2.09 9.65 12.56
N ILE A 289 -1.56 8.43 12.39
CA ILE A 289 -2.09 7.44 11.46
C ILE A 289 -3.55 7.11 11.81
N VAL A 290 -3.85 6.86 13.08
CA VAL A 290 -5.22 6.57 13.53
C VAL A 290 -6.17 7.74 13.21
N ARG A 291 -5.74 8.99 13.41
CA ARG A 291 -6.53 10.17 13.02
C ARG A 291 -6.71 10.26 11.50
N LEU A 292 -5.64 10.08 10.72
CA LEU A 292 -5.69 10.05 9.25
C LEU A 292 -6.76 9.05 8.77
N VAL A 293 -6.72 7.83 9.31
CA VAL A 293 -7.71 6.79 8.96
C VAL A 293 -9.13 7.25 9.29
N ALA A 294 -9.36 7.77 10.49
CA ALA A 294 -10.67 8.23 10.90
C ALA A 294 -11.20 9.35 9.99
N ASP A 295 -10.36 10.34 9.67
CA ASP A 295 -10.74 11.47 8.83
C ASP A 295 -11.13 11.03 7.41
N ILE A 296 -10.34 10.15 6.80
CA ILE A 296 -10.61 9.63 5.45
C ILE A 296 -11.88 8.78 5.42
N MET A 297 -12.07 7.93 6.42
CA MET A 297 -13.26 7.08 6.49
C MET A 297 -14.55 7.89 6.56
N THR A 298 -14.55 9.09 7.19
CA THR A 298 -15.73 9.96 7.21
C THR A 298 -16.16 10.47 5.84
N ALA A 299 -15.26 10.49 4.86
CA ALA A 299 -15.53 10.93 3.50
C ALA A 299 -16.06 9.81 2.59
N LEU A 300 -16.05 8.55 3.04
CA LEU A 300 -16.61 7.45 2.25
C LEU A 300 -18.12 7.63 2.05
N PRO A 301 -18.60 7.59 0.80
CA PRO A 301 -20.04 7.64 0.53
C PRO A 301 -20.77 6.49 1.23
N ALA A 302 -21.97 6.74 1.73
CA ALA A 302 -22.80 5.72 2.38
C ALA A 302 -23.13 4.51 1.47
N THR A 303 -22.93 4.65 0.16
CA THR A 303 -23.14 3.65 -0.89
C THR A 303 -21.82 3.11 -1.45
N ALA A 304 -20.73 3.14 -0.67
CA ALA A 304 -19.41 2.78 -1.17
C ALA A 304 -19.24 1.29 -1.51
N LEU A 305 -20.17 0.44 -1.12
CA LEU A 305 -20.19 -1.01 -1.39
C LEU A 305 -21.47 -1.42 -2.10
#